data_aa0652e1a796611686f3e895243eda9e
#
_entry.id   aa0652e1a796611686f3e895243eda9e
#
_cell.length_a   1.000
_cell.length_b   1.000
_cell.length_c   1.000
_cell.angle_alpha   90.00
_cell.angle_beta   90.00
_cell.angle_gamma   90.00
#
_symmetry.space_group_name_H-M   'P 1'
#
loop_
_entity.id
_entity.type
_entity.pdbx_description
1 polymer ?
#
loop_
_entity_poly.entity_id
_entity_poly.type
_entity_poly.pdbx_seq_one_letter_code
_entity_poly.pdbx_strand_id
1 'polypeptide(L)'
;MFNFLRARKSNQLILTFAIRKGKVHLVVVEPQADGPPSLVVSDERDAKDNDFATAIQQLAHEYARYCRGQPRLSLVLGSGFYQSVALDRPNLPEDEIATSLRYNLRDLIDVEPENCIADYYELPVQLPGHDKIHAIAANKSQLEQILPAIHDVSDNVIGIFAEEQAIREMFTSVSEPAVLVYQQPQQAALLQVYREGVLQVNRSVRALENISELSIEEVRMGGLQPLSVEIQRSADYFERQLRQRPITDVVLAMAMSKNEEVLAKLHEDLGLTANWAEYPAWASELGAGDYSDFAALGGALMSCKLEGRA
;
A
#
# COMPACT_ATOMS: atom_id res chain seq x y z
N MET A 1 -51.53 -13.50 9.88
CA MET A 1 -50.36 -13.05 10.63
C MET A 1 -49.12 -13.37 9.78
N PHE A 2 -48.74 -12.48 8.86
CA PHE A 2 -47.62 -12.70 7.95
C PHE A 2 -46.34 -12.11 8.58
N ASN A 3 -45.45 -12.96 9.10
CA ASN A 3 -44.12 -12.60 9.51
C ASN A 3 -43.27 -12.40 8.22
N PHE A 4 -43.14 -11.16 7.78
CA PHE A 4 -42.08 -10.77 6.87
C PHE A 4 -40.77 -10.75 7.67
N LEU A 5 -40.10 -11.87 7.76
CA LEU A 5 -38.68 -11.92 8.00
C LEU A 5 -38.01 -11.27 6.77
N ARG A 6 -37.84 -9.94 6.81
CA ARG A 6 -36.88 -9.27 5.94
C ARG A 6 -35.53 -9.87 6.31
N ALA A 7 -35.04 -10.81 5.48
CA ALA A 7 -33.63 -11.15 5.49
C ALA A 7 -32.87 -9.81 5.50
N ARG A 8 -32.11 -9.52 6.56
CA ARG A 8 -31.16 -8.42 6.56
C ARG A 8 -30.27 -8.69 5.36
N LYS A 9 -30.34 -7.84 4.32
CA LYS A 9 -29.33 -7.83 3.28
C LYS A 9 -28.01 -7.68 4.02
N SER A 10 -27.14 -8.68 3.93
CA SER A 10 -25.78 -8.56 4.44
C SER A 10 -25.21 -7.30 3.82
N ASN A 11 -24.56 -6.47 4.62
CA ASN A 11 -23.94 -5.26 4.13
C ASN A 11 -22.80 -5.69 3.18
N GLN A 12 -22.98 -5.53 1.87
CA GLN A 12 -22.01 -5.93 0.86
C GLN A 12 -20.82 -4.96 0.77
N LEU A 13 -20.86 -3.85 1.52
CA LEU A 13 -19.82 -2.85 1.50
C LEU A 13 -18.52 -3.38 2.13
N ILE A 14 -17.42 -2.89 1.57
CA ILE A 14 -16.08 -3.06 2.14
C ILE A 14 -15.62 -1.69 2.62
N LEU A 15 -15.23 -1.62 3.89
CA LEU A 15 -14.59 -0.48 4.51
C LEU A 15 -13.10 -0.76 4.64
N THR A 16 -12.27 0.17 4.20
CA THR A 16 -10.82 0.07 4.36
C THR A 16 -10.30 1.30 5.06
N PHE A 17 -9.71 1.11 6.22
CA PHE A 17 -8.93 2.15 6.88
C PHE A 17 -7.46 1.99 6.50
N ALA A 18 -6.80 3.07 6.07
CA ALA A 18 -5.36 3.11 5.89
C ALA A 18 -4.77 4.09 6.91
N ILE A 19 -3.82 3.63 7.71
CA ILE A 19 -3.13 4.46 8.68
C ILE A 19 -1.75 4.86 8.16
N ARG A 20 -1.42 6.11 8.30
CA ARG A 20 -0.10 6.67 8.03
C ARG A 20 0.28 7.68 9.10
N LYS A 21 1.52 8.14 9.12
CA LYS A 21 1.98 9.09 10.14
C LYS A 21 1.02 10.28 10.27
N GLY A 22 0.41 10.40 11.45
CA GLY A 22 -0.50 11.50 11.79
C GLY A 22 -1.87 11.49 11.10
N LYS A 23 -2.24 10.44 10.35
CA LYS A 23 -3.49 10.44 9.56
C LYS A 23 -4.12 9.06 9.42
N VAL A 24 -5.44 9.05 9.27
CA VAL A 24 -6.24 7.87 8.89
C VAL A 24 -7.08 8.23 7.66
N HIS A 25 -7.03 7.39 6.65
CA HIS A 25 -7.88 7.48 5.47
C HIS A 25 -8.93 6.37 5.50
N LEU A 26 -10.19 6.70 5.22
CA LEU A 26 -11.29 5.76 5.05
C LEU A 26 -11.71 5.73 3.59
N VAL A 27 -11.75 4.52 3.04
CA VAL A 27 -12.40 4.23 1.76
C VAL A 27 -13.57 3.28 1.99
N VAL A 28 -14.71 3.57 1.38
CA VAL A 28 -15.86 2.66 1.32
C VAL A 28 -16.14 2.33 -0.12
N VAL A 29 -16.16 1.04 -0.44
CA VAL A 29 -16.51 0.57 -1.78
C VAL A 29 -17.67 -0.40 -1.77
N GLU A 30 -18.43 -0.41 -2.86
CA GLU A 30 -19.44 -1.42 -3.17
C GLU A 30 -18.88 -2.36 -4.24
N PRO A 31 -18.58 -3.62 -3.89
CA PRO A 31 -18.12 -4.62 -4.85
C PRO A 31 -19.15 -4.83 -5.97
N GLN A 32 -18.66 -5.02 -7.18
CA GLN A 32 -19.50 -5.35 -8.33
C GLN A 32 -19.29 -6.82 -8.72
N ALA A 33 -20.34 -7.47 -9.22
CA ALA A 33 -20.27 -8.86 -9.66
C ALA A 33 -19.27 -9.03 -10.82
N ASP A 34 -19.25 -8.07 -11.74
CA ASP A 34 -18.37 -8.04 -12.88
C ASP A 34 -17.67 -6.68 -12.94
N GLY A 35 -16.34 -6.69 -12.83
CA GLY A 35 -15.51 -5.49 -12.97
C GLY A 35 -15.03 -4.86 -11.65
N PRO A 36 -14.50 -3.63 -11.70
CA PRO A 36 -14.00 -2.93 -10.52
C PRO A 36 -15.15 -2.54 -9.57
N PRO A 37 -14.85 -2.32 -8.27
CA PRO A 37 -15.84 -1.83 -7.32
C PRO A 37 -16.29 -0.40 -7.65
N SER A 38 -17.37 0.06 -7.03
CA SER A 38 -17.79 1.45 -7.05
C SER A 38 -17.31 2.14 -5.77
N LEU A 39 -16.59 3.27 -5.91
CA LEU A 39 -16.17 4.08 -4.75
C LEU A 39 -17.37 4.89 -4.24
N VAL A 40 -17.62 4.79 -2.93
CA VAL A 40 -18.76 5.43 -2.25
C VAL A 40 -18.30 6.55 -1.32
N VAL A 41 -17.14 6.37 -0.67
CA VAL A 41 -16.51 7.35 0.23
C VAL A 41 -15.00 7.26 0.06
N SER A 42 -14.35 8.43 0.03
CA SER A 42 -12.92 8.61 0.28
C SER A 42 -12.77 9.84 1.16
N ASP A 43 -12.32 9.67 2.41
CA ASP A 43 -12.17 10.78 3.36
C ASP A 43 -11.02 10.51 4.34
N GLU A 44 -10.44 11.57 4.88
CA GLU A 44 -9.27 11.53 5.74
C GLU A 44 -9.48 12.30 7.04
N ARG A 45 -8.86 11.83 8.13
CA ARG A 45 -8.80 12.53 9.43
C ARG A 45 -7.37 12.57 9.95
N ASP A 46 -7.05 13.69 10.58
CA ASP A 46 -5.81 13.82 11.34
C ASP A 46 -5.87 12.97 12.61
N ALA A 47 -4.83 12.16 12.82
CA ALA A 47 -4.60 11.43 14.05
C ALA A 47 -3.61 12.22 14.90
N LYS A 48 -4.13 13.17 15.71
CA LYS A 48 -3.32 14.00 16.61
C LYS A 48 -2.53 13.12 17.57
N ASP A 49 -1.25 13.41 17.74
CA ASP A 49 -0.35 12.63 18.59
C ASP A 49 -0.33 11.14 18.26
N ASN A 50 -0.65 10.78 17.00
CA ASN A 50 -0.83 9.41 16.50
C ASN A 50 -1.96 8.64 17.22
N ASP A 51 -2.98 9.33 17.70
CA ASP A 51 -4.21 8.69 18.21
C ASP A 51 -5.09 8.23 17.04
N PHE A 52 -4.70 7.09 16.45
CA PHE A 52 -5.41 6.47 15.33
C PHE A 52 -6.78 5.94 15.73
N ALA A 53 -6.93 5.47 16.96
CA ALA A 53 -8.20 4.96 17.47
C ALA A 53 -9.28 6.03 17.44
N THR A 54 -8.99 7.23 17.96
CA THR A 54 -9.91 8.37 17.91
C THR A 54 -10.22 8.80 16.48
N ALA A 55 -9.23 8.86 15.58
CA ALA A 55 -9.46 9.23 14.19
C ALA A 55 -10.35 8.21 13.46
N ILE A 56 -10.16 6.90 13.68
CA ILE A 56 -11.02 5.83 13.16
C ILE A 56 -12.46 5.99 13.67
N GLN A 57 -12.63 6.21 14.97
CA GLN A 57 -13.97 6.41 15.58
C GLN A 57 -14.68 7.64 15.02
N GLN A 58 -13.96 8.75 14.77
CA GLN A 58 -14.53 9.95 14.16
C GLN A 58 -15.03 9.67 12.73
N LEU A 59 -14.21 9.02 11.88
CA LEU A 59 -14.63 8.61 10.55
C LEU A 59 -15.83 7.64 10.60
N ALA A 60 -15.78 6.65 11.47
CA ALA A 60 -16.87 5.70 11.64
C ALA A 60 -18.18 6.37 12.12
N HIS A 61 -18.09 7.38 12.96
CA HIS A 61 -19.25 8.15 13.40
C HIS A 61 -19.83 9.00 12.25
N GLU A 62 -19.00 9.69 11.50
CA GLU A 62 -19.43 10.50 10.35
C GLU A 62 -20.08 9.66 9.27
N TYR A 63 -19.51 8.50 9.00
CA TYR A 63 -20.00 7.56 8.00
C TYR A 63 -20.79 6.39 8.59
N ALA A 64 -21.44 6.59 9.75
CA ALA A 64 -22.13 5.55 10.53
C ALA A 64 -23.18 4.75 9.72
N ARG A 65 -23.78 5.36 8.69
CA ARG A 65 -24.72 4.65 7.79
C ARG A 65 -24.10 3.45 7.07
N TYR A 66 -22.79 3.51 6.78
CA TYR A 66 -22.05 2.45 6.10
C TYR A 66 -21.46 1.42 7.07
N CYS A 67 -21.29 1.80 8.34
CA CYS A 67 -20.79 0.92 9.39
C CYS A 67 -21.86 -0.04 9.95
N ARG A 68 -23.15 0.12 9.55
CA ARG A 68 -24.24 -0.71 10.07
C ARG A 68 -24.23 -2.10 9.43
N GLY A 69 -24.52 -3.13 10.23
CA GLY A 69 -24.76 -4.49 9.74
C GLY A 69 -23.50 -5.30 9.53
N GLN A 70 -22.44 -4.98 10.26
CA GLN A 70 -21.16 -5.70 10.23
C GLN A 70 -20.54 -5.73 8.81
N PRO A 71 -20.21 -4.57 8.23
CA PRO A 71 -19.56 -4.53 6.93
C PRO A 71 -18.23 -5.25 7.00
N ARG A 72 -17.75 -5.72 5.86
CA ARG A 72 -16.38 -6.24 5.77
C ARG A 72 -15.40 -5.10 5.93
N LEU A 73 -14.36 -5.34 6.72
CA LEU A 73 -13.41 -4.31 7.07
C LEU A 73 -11.98 -4.79 6.85
N SER A 74 -11.12 -3.92 6.33
CA SER A 74 -9.69 -4.13 6.27
C SER A 74 -8.92 -2.92 6.82
N LEU A 75 -7.71 -3.18 7.30
CA LEU A 75 -6.76 -2.17 7.77
C LEU A 75 -5.51 -2.22 6.89
N VAL A 76 -5.04 -1.07 6.42
CA VAL A 76 -3.76 -0.95 5.72
C VAL A 76 -2.78 -0.20 6.61
N LEU A 77 -1.63 -0.80 6.83
CA LEU A 77 -0.54 -0.23 7.60
C LEU A 77 0.41 0.52 6.65
N GLY A 78 0.58 1.82 6.86
CA GLY A 78 1.58 2.62 6.17
C GLY A 78 3.01 2.21 6.54
N SER A 79 3.98 2.60 5.74
CA SER A 79 5.39 2.18 5.83
C SER A 79 6.07 2.44 7.18
N GLY A 80 5.50 3.30 8.03
CA GLY A 80 5.97 3.55 9.41
C GLY A 80 5.50 2.54 10.46
N PHE A 81 4.58 1.61 10.11
CA PHE A 81 3.94 0.66 11.04
C PHE A 81 4.40 -0.78 10.85
N TYR A 82 5.23 -1.04 9.87
CA TYR A 82 5.83 -2.34 9.63
C TYR A 82 7.26 -2.19 9.09
N GLN A 83 8.01 -3.26 9.14
CA GLN A 83 9.30 -3.40 8.47
C GLN A 83 9.20 -4.52 7.43
N SER A 84 9.77 -4.29 6.25
CA SER A 84 9.80 -5.26 5.15
C SER A 84 11.25 -5.66 4.90
N VAL A 85 11.53 -6.96 4.95
CA VAL A 85 12.88 -7.52 4.84
C VAL A 85 12.89 -8.72 3.92
N ALA A 86 13.81 -8.72 2.94
CA ALA A 86 14.10 -9.89 2.12
C ALA A 86 15.05 -10.83 2.85
N LEU A 87 14.67 -12.08 3.04
CA LEU A 87 15.50 -13.12 3.66
C LEU A 87 15.41 -14.43 2.87
N ASP A 88 16.36 -15.32 3.11
CA ASP A 88 16.32 -16.67 2.51
C ASP A 88 15.12 -17.43 3.10
N ARG A 89 14.37 -18.16 2.23
CA ARG A 89 13.24 -18.95 2.67
C ARG A 89 13.67 -19.95 3.74
N PRO A 90 13.03 -19.98 4.92
CA PRO A 90 13.28 -21.00 5.92
C PRO A 90 12.99 -22.39 5.35
N ASN A 91 13.84 -23.36 5.65
CA ASN A 91 13.64 -24.76 5.26
C ASN A 91 12.64 -25.45 6.21
N LEU A 92 11.37 -25.03 6.12
CA LEU A 92 10.26 -25.45 6.94
C LEU A 92 9.04 -25.74 6.05
N PRO A 93 8.06 -26.54 6.52
CA PRO A 93 6.75 -26.64 5.89
C PRO A 93 6.10 -25.27 5.71
N GLU A 94 5.33 -25.09 4.64
CA GLU A 94 4.71 -23.81 4.25
C GLU A 94 3.88 -23.18 5.39
N ASP A 95 3.12 -23.99 6.10
CA ASP A 95 2.27 -23.59 7.23
C ASP A 95 3.06 -23.18 8.49
N GLU A 96 4.35 -23.52 8.58
CA GLU A 96 5.22 -23.15 9.69
C GLU A 96 6.06 -21.90 9.41
N ILE A 97 6.24 -21.50 8.14
CA ILE A 97 7.11 -20.38 7.76
C ILE A 97 6.68 -19.09 8.46
N ALA A 98 5.43 -18.65 8.31
CA ALA A 98 4.95 -17.41 8.90
C ALA A 98 5.17 -17.35 10.43
N THR A 99 4.89 -18.46 11.12
CA THR A 99 5.07 -18.55 12.58
C THR A 99 6.53 -18.48 12.99
N SER A 100 7.45 -18.98 12.16
CA SER A 100 8.90 -18.96 12.42
C SER A 100 9.53 -17.59 12.21
N LEU A 101 8.93 -16.74 11.37
CA LEU A 101 9.52 -15.46 10.94
C LEU A 101 9.91 -14.55 12.09
N ARG A 102 9.10 -14.46 13.15
CA ARG A 102 9.43 -13.64 14.32
C ARG A 102 10.79 -13.94 14.96
N TYR A 103 11.28 -15.18 14.83
CA TYR A 103 12.60 -15.57 15.32
C TYR A 103 13.69 -15.34 14.27
N ASN A 104 13.37 -15.59 12.99
CA ASN A 104 14.29 -15.39 11.87
C ASN A 104 14.60 -13.91 11.61
N LEU A 105 13.70 -13.03 12.01
CA LEU A 105 13.80 -11.58 11.83
C LEU A 105 14.51 -10.88 13.01
N ARG A 106 14.81 -11.57 14.11
CA ARG A 106 15.31 -11.00 15.36
C ARG A 106 16.48 -10.03 15.18
N ASP A 107 17.44 -10.39 14.32
CA ASP A 107 18.65 -9.58 14.09
C ASP A 107 18.51 -8.65 12.86
N LEU A 108 17.34 -8.62 12.23
CA LEU A 108 17.08 -7.89 10.98
C LEU A 108 16.11 -6.72 11.15
N ILE A 109 15.35 -6.70 12.25
CA ILE A 109 14.34 -5.68 12.53
C ILE A 109 14.43 -5.19 13.98
N ASP A 110 13.84 -4.02 14.24
CA ASP A 110 13.84 -3.38 15.57
C ASP A 110 12.65 -3.81 16.45
N VAL A 111 12.10 -5.01 16.23
CA VAL A 111 10.94 -5.53 16.98
C VAL A 111 11.33 -6.86 17.63
N GLU A 112 11.15 -6.93 18.96
CA GLU A 112 11.43 -8.16 19.71
C GLU A 112 10.47 -9.30 19.30
N PRO A 113 10.94 -10.57 19.25
CA PRO A 113 10.14 -11.70 18.77
C PRO A 113 8.77 -11.87 19.47
N GLU A 114 8.70 -11.58 20.76
CA GLU A 114 7.47 -11.69 21.57
C GLU A 114 6.42 -10.62 21.19
N ASN A 115 6.90 -9.51 20.60
CA ASN A 115 6.08 -8.39 20.18
C ASN A 115 5.99 -8.27 18.64
N CYS A 116 6.42 -9.30 17.92
CA CYS A 116 6.44 -9.35 16.47
C CYS A 116 5.27 -10.18 15.93
N ILE A 117 4.50 -9.56 15.03
CA ILE A 117 3.55 -10.26 14.14
C ILE A 117 4.14 -10.17 12.75
N ALA A 118 4.35 -11.32 12.10
CA ALA A 118 4.98 -11.36 10.79
C ALA A 118 4.23 -12.31 9.83
N ASP A 119 4.26 -11.93 8.56
CA ASP A 119 3.81 -12.70 7.42
C ASP A 119 4.78 -12.48 6.26
N TYR A 120 4.57 -13.13 5.12
CA TYR A 120 5.48 -12.99 3.98
C TYR A 120 4.76 -13.06 2.63
N TYR A 121 5.46 -12.60 1.62
CA TYR A 121 5.09 -12.80 0.21
C TYR A 121 6.33 -13.08 -0.63
N GLU A 122 6.10 -13.55 -1.85
CA GLU A 122 7.15 -13.85 -2.82
C GLU A 122 7.09 -12.90 -4.01
N LEU A 123 8.26 -12.63 -4.59
CA LEU A 123 8.35 -11.98 -5.88
C LEU A 123 8.56 -13.05 -6.97
N PRO A 124 7.97 -12.87 -8.16
CA PRO A 124 7.93 -13.90 -9.20
C PRO A 124 9.28 -14.16 -9.85
N VAL A 125 10.21 -13.20 -9.77
CA VAL A 125 11.54 -13.30 -10.34
C VAL A 125 12.59 -13.12 -9.27
N GLN A 126 13.53 -14.05 -9.22
CA GLN A 126 14.62 -14.06 -8.25
C GLN A 126 15.96 -14.26 -8.92
N LEU A 127 17.04 -13.94 -8.22
CA LEU A 127 18.39 -14.24 -8.68
C LEU A 127 18.60 -15.77 -8.78
N PRO A 128 19.30 -16.25 -9.80
CA PRO A 128 19.60 -17.69 -9.92
C PRO A 128 20.26 -18.24 -8.66
N GLY A 129 19.72 -19.34 -8.15
CA GLY A 129 20.24 -20.01 -6.95
C GLY A 129 19.80 -19.38 -5.61
N HIS A 130 18.94 -18.36 -5.63
CA HIS A 130 18.31 -17.79 -4.47
C HIS A 130 16.85 -18.22 -4.39
N ASP A 131 16.40 -18.51 -3.16
CA ASP A 131 15.01 -18.70 -2.81
C ASP A 131 14.71 -17.76 -1.64
N LYS A 132 14.21 -16.57 -1.96
CA LYS A 132 13.95 -15.51 -0.98
C LYS A 132 12.46 -15.23 -0.84
N ILE A 133 12.09 -14.93 0.39
CA ILE A 133 10.79 -14.38 0.73
C ILE A 133 10.94 -12.94 1.21
N HIS A 134 9.89 -12.15 1.06
CA HIS A 134 9.78 -10.82 1.63
C HIS A 134 8.91 -10.89 2.88
N ALA A 135 9.52 -10.87 4.05
CA ALA A 135 8.80 -10.83 5.30
C ALA A 135 8.35 -9.41 5.63
N ILE A 136 7.13 -9.31 6.12
CA ILE A 136 6.53 -8.09 6.66
C ILE A 136 6.32 -8.33 8.15
N ALA A 137 6.87 -7.45 8.98
CA ALA A 137 6.78 -7.55 10.43
C ALA A 137 6.20 -6.27 11.03
N ALA A 138 5.17 -6.40 11.85
CA ALA A 138 4.52 -5.32 12.57
C ALA A 138 4.66 -5.49 14.08
N ASN A 139 4.62 -4.38 14.80
CA ASN A 139 4.68 -4.36 16.25
C ASN A 139 3.28 -4.67 16.82
N LYS A 140 3.17 -5.79 17.56
CA LYS A 140 1.93 -6.26 18.16
C LYS A 140 1.28 -5.23 19.09
N SER A 141 2.07 -4.60 19.95
CA SER A 141 1.56 -3.61 20.91
C SER A 141 1.00 -2.37 20.22
N GLN A 142 1.53 -1.98 19.05
CA GLN A 142 0.95 -0.89 18.26
C GLN A 142 -0.41 -1.29 17.67
N LEU A 143 -0.52 -2.51 17.15
CA LEU A 143 -1.78 -3.02 16.61
C LEU A 143 -2.84 -3.16 17.70
N GLU A 144 -2.47 -3.63 18.89
CA GLU A 144 -3.37 -3.75 20.04
C GLU A 144 -3.98 -2.41 20.49
N GLN A 145 -3.35 -1.28 20.19
CA GLN A 145 -3.91 0.06 20.45
C GLN A 145 -4.96 0.49 19.43
N ILE A 146 -4.89 -0.05 18.20
CA ILE A 146 -5.74 0.36 17.07
C ILE A 146 -6.93 -0.60 16.90
N LEU A 147 -6.70 -1.89 17.08
CA LEU A 147 -7.69 -2.94 16.80
C LEU A 147 -9.00 -2.81 17.56
N PRO A 148 -9.06 -2.34 18.83
CA PRO A 148 -10.33 -2.11 19.49
C PRO A 148 -11.25 -1.15 18.71
N ALA A 149 -10.70 -0.04 18.18
CA ALA A 149 -11.49 0.90 17.37
C ALA A 149 -11.96 0.29 16.05
N ILE A 150 -11.17 -0.59 15.46
CA ILE A 150 -11.56 -1.37 14.27
C ILE A 150 -12.73 -2.31 14.60
N HIS A 151 -12.64 -3.07 15.70
CA HIS A 151 -13.71 -3.98 16.14
C HIS A 151 -14.99 -3.26 16.58
N ASP A 152 -14.88 -2.03 17.10
CA ASP A 152 -16.06 -1.18 17.38
C ASP A 152 -16.86 -0.86 16.10
N VAL A 153 -16.17 -0.80 14.94
CA VAL A 153 -16.82 -0.59 13.63
C VAL A 153 -17.40 -1.89 13.08
N SER A 154 -16.63 -2.98 13.09
CA SER A 154 -17.05 -4.29 12.62
C SER A 154 -16.14 -5.40 13.14
N ASP A 155 -16.75 -6.52 13.59
CA ASP A 155 -16.01 -7.75 13.90
C ASP A 155 -15.60 -8.53 12.64
N ASN A 156 -16.14 -8.17 11.47
CA ASN A 156 -15.86 -8.84 10.20
C ASN A 156 -14.59 -8.26 9.55
N VAL A 157 -13.45 -8.40 10.24
CA VAL A 157 -12.13 -7.97 9.74
C VAL A 157 -11.59 -9.02 8.77
N ILE A 158 -11.43 -8.64 7.49
CA ILE A 158 -10.98 -9.54 6.41
C ILE A 158 -9.46 -9.63 6.34
N GLY A 159 -8.75 -8.57 6.74
CA GLY A 159 -7.30 -8.57 6.74
C GLY A 159 -6.67 -7.28 7.23
N ILE A 160 -5.38 -7.41 7.58
CA ILE A 160 -4.48 -6.30 7.86
C ILE A 160 -3.38 -6.39 6.81
N PHE A 161 -3.24 -5.36 5.96
CA PHE A 161 -2.34 -5.37 4.82
C PHE A 161 -1.20 -4.37 5.01
N ALA A 162 -0.04 -4.68 4.46
CA ALA A 162 1.03 -3.69 4.32
C ALA A 162 0.75 -2.78 3.12
N GLU A 163 1.07 -1.50 3.25
CA GLU A 163 0.91 -0.48 2.22
C GLU A 163 1.53 -0.91 0.89
N GLU A 164 2.72 -1.49 0.90
CA GLU A 164 3.41 -1.96 -0.30
C GLU A 164 2.63 -3.02 -1.08
N GLN A 165 1.84 -3.86 -0.40
CA GLN A 165 0.97 -4.84 -1.03
C GLN A 165 -0.35 -4.20 -1.51
N ALA A 166 -0.89 -3.24 -0.77
CA ALA A 166 -2.08 -2.51 -1.16
C ALA A 166 -1.82 -1.65 -2.41
N ILE A 167 -0.73 -0.88 -2.43
CA ILE A 167 -0.34 -0.06 -3.58
C ILE A 167 -0.18 -0.90 -4.85
N ARG A 168 0.31 -2.13 -4.75
CA ARG A 168 0.43 -3.04 -5.89
C ARG A 168 -0.88 -3.19 -6.66
N GLU A 169 -2.01 -3.20 -5.99
CA GLU A 169 -3.31 -3.43 -6.62
C GLU A 169 -3.74 -2.27 -7.53
N MET A 170 -3.19 -1.08 -7.32
CA MET A 170 -3.47 0.10 -8.12
C MET A 170 -2.77 0.08 -9.50
N PHE A 171 -1.77 -0.80 -9.70
CA PHE A 171 -0.91 -0.81 -10.89
C PHE A 171 -0.97 -2.12 -11.70
N THR A 172 -2.01 -2.91 -11.52
CA THR A 172 -2.20 -4.18 -12.26
C THR A 172 -2.44 -3.99 -13.76
N SER A 173 -2.71 -2.78 -14.22
CA SER A 173 -2.88 -2.45 -15.65
C SER A 173 -1.57 -2.06 -16.35
N VAL A 174 -0.46 -1.93 -15.63
CA VAL A 174 0.85 -1.59 -16.22
C VAL A 174 1.35 -2.76 -17.05
N SER A 175 1.45 -2.60 -18.38
CA SER A 175 1.86 -3.65 -19.32
C SER A 175 3.36 -3.68 -19.55
N GLU A 176 3.96 -2.53 -19.85
CA GLU A 176 5.40 -2.41 -20.11
C GLU A 176 6.19 -2.27 -18.80
N PRO A 177 7.48 -2.65 -18.78
CA PRO A 177 8.31 -2.50 -17.59
C PRO A 177 8.41 -1.05 -17.13
N ALA A 178 7.96 -0.77 -15.92
CA ALA A 178 7.96 0.57 -15.35
C ALA A 178 8.40 0.59 -13.89
N VAL A 179 9.06 1.66 -13.47
CA VAL A 179 9.28 1.97 -12.05
C VAL A 179 8.14 2.85 -11.55
N LEU A 180 7.42 2.37 -10.58
CA LEU A 180 6.49 3.18 -9.80
C LEU A 180 7.23 3.81 -8.62
N VAL A 181 6.98 5.08 -8.40
CA VAL A 181 7.36 5.81 -7.18
C VAL A 181 6.09 6.22 -6.46
N TYR A 182 5.84 5.64 -5.29
CA TYR A 182 4.78 6.08 -4.40
C TYR A 182 5.39 6.74 -3.17
N GLN A 183 4.92 7.94 -2.81
CA GLN A 183 5.42 8.64 -1.63
C GLN A 183 4.39 9.61 -1.08
N GLN A 184 4.15 9.53 0.23
CA GLN A 184 3.37 10.48 1.00
C GLN A 184 4.29 11.25 1.98
N PRO A 185 3.97 12.51 2.33
CA PRO A 185 4.83 13.33 3.17
C PRO A 185 5.29 12.62 4.44
N GLN A 186 6.57 12.75 4.76
CA GLN A 186 7.22 12.16 5.93
C GLN A 186 7.14 10.64 6.02
N GLN A 187 6.97 9.96 4.89
CA GLN A 187 7.06 8.51 4.77
C GLN A 187 8.17 8.12 3.80
N ALA A 188 8.73 6.93 4.01
CA ALA A 188 9.67 6.36 3.05
C ALA A 188 9.02 6.25 1.67
N ALA A 189 9.77 6.54 0.61
CA ALA A 189 9.29 6.30 -0.74
C ALA A 189 9.31 4.80 -1.05
N LEU A 190 8.23 4.29 -1.63
CA LEU A 190 8.16 2.96 -2.22
C LEU A 190 8.57 3.05 -3.69
N LEU A 191 9.60 2.31 -4.07
CA LEU A 191 10.01 2.11 -5.46
C LEU A 191 9.68 0.67 -5.85
N GLN A 192 8.71 0.52 -6.75
CA GLN A 192 8.21 -0.77 -7.19
C GLN A 192 8.41 -0.91 -8.70
N VAL A 193 8.95 -2.04 -9.15
CA VAL A 193 9.06 -2.33 -10.60
C VAL A 193 7.95 -3.28 -11.00
N TYR A 194 7.20 -2.90 -12.02
CA TYR A 194 6.13 -3.70 -12.59
C TYR A 194 6.47 -4.16 -14.00
N ARG A 195 5.97 -5.33 -14.35
CA ARG A 195 5.92 -5.86 -15.69
C ARG A 195 4.66 -6.70 -15.86
N GLU A 196 3.89 -6.44 -16.89
CA GLU A 196 2.64 -7.17 -17.19
C GLU A 196 1.67 -7.18 -15.98
N GLY A 197 1.57 -6.04 -15.27
CA GLY A 197 0.73 -5.88 -14.08
C GLY A 197 1.23 -6.63 -12.83
N VAL A 198 2.43 -7.24 -12.89
CA VAL A 198 2.97 -8.03 -11.78
C VAL A 198 4.17 -7.33 -11.16
N LEU A 199 4.15 -7.19 -9.83
CA LEU A 199 5.25 -6.63 -9.05
C LEU A 199 6.48 -7.53 -9.13
N GLN A 200 7.62 -6.98 -9.59
CA GLN A 200 8.88 -7.69 -9.78
C GLN A 200 9.93 -7.31 -8.74
N VAL A 201 9.96 -6.03 -8.34
CA VAL A 201 10.90 -5.49 -7.36
C VAL A 201 10.12 -4.58 -6.41
N ASN A 202 10.41 -4.68 -5.12
CA ASN A 202 9.86 -3.80 -4.09
C ASN A 202 10.98 -3.28 -3.20
N ARG A 203 11.05 -1.97 -3.03
CA ARG A 203 12.05 -1.30 -2.19
C ARG A 203 11.42 -0.12 -1.47
N SER A 204 11.72 -0.01 -0.18
CA SER A 204 11.38 1.17 0.63
C SER A 204 12.63 2.00 0.87
N VAL A 205 12.58 3.31 0.57
CA VAL A 205 13.73 4.21 0.64
C VAL A 205 13.42 5.38 1.59
N ARG A 206 13.88 5.27 2.83
CA ARG A 206 13.67 6.29 3.87
C ARG A 206 14.35 7.62 3.54
N ALA A 207 15.49 7.60 2.84
CA ALA A 207 16.20 8.82 2.44
C ALA A 207 15.39 9.76 1.55
N LEU A 208 14.27 9.30 1.00
CA LEU A 208 13.36 10.06 0.14
C LEU A 208 12.08 10.52 0.87
N GLU A 209 12.03 10.48 2.20
CA GLU A 209 10.80 10.78 2.96
C GLU A 209 10.25 12.19 2.77
N ASN A 210 11.09 13.15 2.35
CA ASN A 210 10.69 14.54 2.10
C ASN A 210 10.71 14.92 0.61
N ILE A 211 10.84 13.96 -0.30
CA ILE A 211 11.00 14.24 -1.74
C ILE A 211 9.78 14.94 -2.34
N SER A 212 8.57 14.65 -1.83
CA SER A 212 7.33 15.32 -2.29
C SER A 212 7.15 16.74 -1.76
N GLU A 213 7.96 17.16 -0.79
CA GLU A 213 7.89 18.51 -0.20
C GLU A 213 8.77 19.52 -0.95
N LEU A 214 9.52 19.08 -1.97
CA LEU A 214 10.37 19.95 -2.78
C LEU A 214 9.56 21.01 -3.51
N SER A 215 10.02 22.26 -3.41
CA SER A 215 9.54 23.36 -4.25
C SER A 215 10.05 23.21 -5.69
N ILE A 216 9.39 23.89 -6.63
CA ILE A 216 9.81 23.88 -8.05
C ILE A 216 11.21 24.45 -8.23
N GLU A 217 11.60 25.45 -7.43
CA GLU A 217 12.95 26.01 -7.43
C GLU A 217 13.99 24.96 -7.02
N GLU A 218 13.70 24.17 -6.00
CA GLU A 218 14.59 23.07 -5.57
C GLU A 218 14.67 21.97 -6.63
N VAL A 219 13.56 21.64 -7.29
CA VAL A 219 13.55 20.71 -8.44
C VAL A 219 14.48 21.21 -9.54
N ARG A 220 14.39 22.48 -9.92
CA ARG A 220 15.28 23.10 -10.94
C ARG A 220 16.75 23.09 -10.54
N MET A 221 17.04 23.19 -9.24
CA MET A 221 18.39 23.14 -8.70
C MET A 221 18.92 21.71 -8.49
N GLY A 222 18.19 20.67 -8.93
CA GLY A 222 18.63 19.28 -8.85
C GLY A 222 18.14 18.53 -7.62
N GLY A 223 17.12 19.04 -6.92
CA GLY A 223 16.55 18.41 -5.74
C GLY A 223 16.00 16.98 -5.98
N LEU A 224 15.68 16.63 -7.25
CA LEU A 224 15.25 15.27 -7.63
C LEU A 224 16.41 14.28 -7.83
N GLN A 225 17.67 14.71 -7.80
CA GLN A 225 18.82 13.81 -8.01
C GLN A 225 18.83 12.57 -7.10
N PRO A 226 18.50 12.66 -5.79
CA PRO A 226 18.41 11.47 -4.94
C PRO A 226 17.35 10.46 -5.43
N LEU A 227 16.21 10.96 -5.92
CA LEU A 227 15.15 10.11 -6.48
C LEU A 227 15.61 9.45 -7.79
N SER A 228 16.22 10.21 -8.70
CA SER A 228 16.76 9.72 -9.98
C SER A 228 17.76 8.57 -9.72
N VAL A 229 18.65 8.72 -8.73
CA VAL A 229 19.62 7.68 -8.35
C VAL A 229 18.92 6.40 -7.87
N GLU A 230 17.88 6.51 -7.05
CA GLU A 230 17.18 5.33 -6.53
C GLU A 230 16.30 4.64 -7.61
N ILE A 231 15.72 5.43 -8.53
CA ILE A 231 15.04 4.88 -9.72
C ILE A 231 16.04 4.10 -10.56
N GLN A 232 17.21 4.69 -10.87
CA GLN A 232 18.26 4.03 -11.66
C GLN A 232 18.74 2.74 -11.00
N ARG A 233 18.92 2.72 -9.67
CA ARG A 233 19.29 1.50 -8.93
C ARG A 233 18.26 0.40 -9.06
N SER A 234 16.97 0.76 -9.04
CA SER A 234 15.88 -0.21 -9.20
C SER A 234 15.83 -0.76 -10.62
N ALA A 235 16.05 0.11 -11.63
CA ALA A 235 16.15 -0.27 -13.02
C ALA A 235 17.35 -1.19 -13.27
N ASP A 236 18.54 -0.82 -12.82
CA ASP A 236 19.76 -1.63 -12.95
C ASP A 236 19.61 -3.01 -12.29
N TYR A 237 18.97 -3.08 -11.13
CA TYR A 237 18.70 -4.34 -10.45
C TYR A 237 17.79 -5.24 -11.31
N PHE A 238 16.70 -4.70 -11.79
CA PHE A 238 15.72 -5.42 -12.61
C PHE A 238 16.33 -5.88 -13.96
N GLU A 239 17.00 -4.99 -14.66
CA GLU A 239 17.52 -5.26 -16.00
C GLU A 239 18.75 -6.17 -15.97
N ARG A 240 19.76 -5.82 -15.15
CA ARG A 240 21.07 -6.47 -15.17
C ARG A 240 21.14 -7.68 -14.26
N GLN A 241 20.59 -7.58 -13.02
CA GLN A 241 20.68 -8.69 -12.08
C GLN A 241 19.58 -9.71 -12.33
N LEU A 242 18.32 -9.26 -12.46
CA LEU A 242 17.22 -10.16 -12.77
C LEU A 242 17.13 -10.52 -14.27
N ARG A 243 17.98 -9.93 -15.14
CA ARG A 243 18.08 -10.19 -16.59
C ARG A 243 16.75 -9.99 -17.31
N GLN A 244 16.05 -8.93 -16.97
CA GLN A 244 14.77 -8.59 -17.56
C GLN A 244 14.92 -7.55 -18.69
N ARG A 245 13.82 -7.28 -19.41
CA ARG A 245 13.78 -6.25 -20.45
C ARG A 245 14.04 -4.87 -19.83
N PRO A 246 14.62 -3.92 -20.60
CA PRO A 246 14.81 -2.56 -20.13
C PRO A 246 13.51 -1.91 -19.65
N ILE A 247 13.64 -1.08 -18.63
CA ILE A 247 12.56 -0.20 -18.16
C ILE A 247 12.45 0.98 -19.11
N THR A 248 11.24 1.34 -19.46
CA THR A 248 10.94 2.44 -20.39
C THR A 248 10.27 3.61 -19.69
N ASP A 249 9.58 3.35 -18.58
CA ASP A 249 8.68 4.31 -17.95
C ASP A 249 8.93 4.45 -16.45
N VAL A 250 8.70 5.67 -15.97
CA VAL A 250 8.59 6.00 -14.54
C VAL A 250 7.19 6.56 -14.29
N VAL A 251 6.50 6.02 -13.31
CA VAL A 251 5.16 6.45 -12.92
C VAL A 251 5.20 7.03 -11.51
N LEU A 252 4.78 8.28 -11.35
CA LEU A 252 4.81 9.01 -10.09
C LEU A 252 3.44 9.04 -9.43
N ALA A 253 3.33 8.50 -8.22
CA ALA A 253 2.19 8.63 -7.32
C ALA A 253 2.66 9.33 -6.03
N MET A 254 2.97 10.61 -6.11
CA MET A 254 3.60 11.38 -5.04
C MET A 254 2.71 12.57 -4.66
N ALA A 255 2.63 12.85 -3.36
CA ALA A 255 1.86 13.96 -2.80
C ALA A 255 2.57 15.32 -3.02
N MET A 256 2.84 15.67 -4.26
CA MET A 256 3.41 16.93 -4.65
C MET A 256 2.63 17.56 -5.81
N SER A 257 2.87 18.84 -6.08
CA SER A 257 2.24 19.52 -7.22
C SER A 257 2.56 18.79 -8.53
N LYS A 258 1.54 18.40 -9.27
CA LYS A 258 1.66 17.77 -10.59
C LYS A 258 2.16 18.81 -11.60
N ASN A 259 3.47 18.90 -11.75
CA ASN A 259 4.13 19.87 -12.61
C ASN A 259 4.90 19.14 -13.71
N GLU A 260 4.79 19.64 -14.93
CA GLU A 260 5.53 19.16 -16.09
C GLU A 260 7.06 19.25 -15.91
N GLU A 261 7.54 20.23 -15.12
CA GLU A 261 8.97 20.39 -14.84
C GLU A 261 9.54 19.20 -14.05
N VAL A 262 8.75 18.58 -13.17
CA VAL A 262 9.14 17.36 -12.43
C VAL A 262 9.37 16.21 -13.40
N LEU A 263 8.43 16.03 -14.34
CA LEU A 263 8.52 14.98 -15.36
C LEU A 263 9.67 15.22 -16.32
N ALA A 264 9.81 16.48 -16.80
CA ALA A 264 10.90 16.87 -17.69
C ALA A 264 12.28 16.64 -17.05
N LYS A 265 12.42 16.98 -15.75
CA LYS A 265 13.68 16.78 -15.01
C LYS A 265 14.02 15.31 -14.84
N LEU A 266 13.05 14.46 -14.51
CA LEU A 266 13.28 13.02 -14.44
C LEU A 266 13.60 12.42 -15.81
N HIS A 267 12.95 12.88 -16.86
CA HIS A 267 13.29 12.48 -18.22
C HIS A 267 14.73 12.86 -18.60
N GLU A 268 15.15 14.09 -18.27
CA GLU A 268 16.53 14.56 -18.49
C GLU A 268 17.55 13.68 -17.74
N ASP A 269 17.28 13.40 -16.47
CA ASP A 269 18.21 12.65 -15.60
C ASP A 269 18.31 11.16 -15.96
N LEU A 270 17.23 10.55 -16.43
CA LEU A 270 17.10 9.09 -16.57
C LEU A 270 17.02 8.59 -18.02
N GLY A 271 16.60 9.45 -18.95
CA GLY A 271 16.27 9.05 -20.33
C GLY A 271 15.00 8.20 -20.44
N LEU A 272 14.20 8.08 -19.36
CA LEU A 272 12.95 7.32 -19.30
C LEU A 272 11.75 8.25 -19.51
N THR A 273 10.63 7.71 -19.99
CA THR A 273 9.36 8.45 -20.03
C THR A 273 8.81 8.58 -18.60
N ALA A 274 8.60 9.82 -18.14
CA ALA A 274 8.04 10.08 -16.81
C ALA A 274 6.58 10.52 -16.92
N ASN A 275 5.71 9.94 -16.12
CA ASN A 275 4.27 10.24 -16.08
C ASN A 275 3.77 10.28 -14.64
N TRP A 276 2.71 11.07 -14.40
CA TRP A 276 1.93 10.95 -13.18
C TRP A 276 1.02 9.73 -13.24
N ALA A 277 0.85 9.06 -12.11
CA ALA A 277 -0.11 7.96 -12.00
C ALA A 277 -1.54 8.47 -12.27
N GLU A 278 -2.27 7.70 -13.04
CA GLU A 278 -3.70 7.96 -13.25
C GLU A 278 -4.53 7.31 -12.15
N TYR A 279 -5.55 8.03 -11.69
CA TYR A 279 -6.58 7.41 -10.86
C TYR A 279 -7.39 6.44 -11.72
N PRO A 280 -7.68 5.23 -11.21
CA PRO A 280 -8.56 4.33 -11.92
C PRO A 280 -9.95 4.97 -12.09
N ALA A 281 -10.59 4.71 -13.22
CA ALA A 281 -11.88 5.35 -13.57
C ALA A 281 -12.95 5.21 -12.47
N TRP A 282 -12.96 4.08 -11.75
CA TRP A 282 -13.91 3.81 -10.67
C TRP A 282 -13.67 4.66 -9.40
N ALA A 283 -12.50 5.29 -9.27
CA ALA A 283 -12.14 6.13 -8.13
C ALA A 283 -11.89 7.61 -8.51
N SER A 284 -11.92 7.97 -9.80
CA SER A 284 -11.50 9.29 -10.29
C SER A 284 -12.37 10.45 -9.80
N GLU A 285 -13.65 10.23 -9.52
CA GLU A 285 -14.57 11.31 -9.10
C GLU A 285 -14.46 11.66 -7.62
N LEU A 286 -14.19 10.67 -6.75
CA LEU A 286 -14.15 10.83 -5.30
C LEU A 286 -12.74 10.67 -4.71
N GLY A 287 -11.76 10.35 -5.54
CA GLY A 287 -10.38 10.19 -5.11
C GLY A 287 -9.75 11.49 -4.60
N ALA A 288 -8.80 11.36 -3.69
CA ALA A 288 -8.17 12.50 -3.02
C ALA A 288 -7.36 13.41 -3.95
N GLY A 289 -6.93 12.91 -5.11
CA GLY A 289 -6.19 13.66 -6.11
C GLY A 289 -4.68 13.76 -5.87
N ASP A 290 -4.24 13.59 -4.63
CA ASP A 290 -2.84 13.65 -4.18
C ASP A 290 -2.26 12.26 -3.82
N TYR A 291 -2.97 11.18 -4.19
CA TYR A 291 -2.62 9.78 -3.93
C TYR A 291 -2.63 9.37 -2.44
N SER A 292 -3.13 10.22 -1.55
CA SER A 292 -3.21 9.91 -0.11
C SER A 292 -4.16 8.75 0.21
N ASP A 293 -5.11 8.48 -0.68
CA ASP A 293 -6.09 7.39 -0.60
C ASP A 293 -5.64 6.09 -1.30
N PHE A 294 -4.52 6.09 -2.03
CA PHE A 294 -4.08 4.92 -2.82
C PHE A 294 -3.91 3.65 -1.98
N ALA A 295 -3.35 3.79 -0.78
CA ALA A 295 -3.21 2.65 0.13
C ALA A 295 -4.59 2.08 0.53
N ALA A 296 -5.56 2.94 0.85
CA ALA A 296 -6.91 2.52 1.21
C ALA A 296 -7.68 1.93 0.01
N LEU A 297 -7.57 2.54 -1.18
CA LEU A 297 -8.14 2.03 -2.42
C LEU A 297 -7.57 0.65 -2.77
N GLY A 298 -6.25 0.49 -2.69
CA GLY A 298 -5.57 -0.78 -2.93
C GLY A 298 -5.97 -1.86 -1.93
N GLY A 299 -6.09 -1.52 -0.65
CA GLY A 299 -6.60 -2.42 0.39
C GLY A 299 -8.04 -2.86 0.14
N ALA A 300 -8.89 -1.96 -0.37
CA ALA A 300 -10.26 -2.30 -0.77
C ALA A 300 -10.27 -3.29 -1.96
N LEU A 301 -9.40 -3.10 -2.96
CA LEU A 301 -9.23 -4.04 -4.07
C LEU A 301 -8.73 -5.41 -3.60
N MET A 302 -7.75 -5.47 -2.68
CA MET A 302 -7.31 -6.72 -2.06
C MET A 302 -8.47 -7.44 -1.39
N SER A 303 -9.28 -6.70 -0.64
CA SER A 303 -10.44 -7.22 0.05
C SER A 303 -11.50 -7.79 -0.90
N CYS A 304 -11.75 -7.12 -2.03
CA CYS A 304 -12.64 -7.65 -3.08
C CYS A 304 -12.11 -8.98 -3.67
N LYS A 305 -10.79 -9.08 -3.88
CA LYS A 305 -10.17 -10.30 -4.46
C LYS A 305 -10.19 -11.50 -3.54
N LEU A 306 -10.07 -11.28 -2.23
CA LEU A 306 -10.13 -12.37 -1.24
C LEU A 306 -11.50 -13.04 -1.23
N GLU A 307 -12.59 -12.30 -1.54
CA GLU A 307 -13.92 -12.87 -1.66
C GLU A 307 -14.12 -13.79 -2.87
N GLY A 308 -13.57 -13.40 -4.01
CA GLY A 308 -13.68 -14.20 -5.24
C GLY A 308 -12.96 -15.55 -5.14
N ARG A 309 -12.22 -15.80 -4.05
CA ARG A 309 -11.50 -17.05 -3.76
C ARG A 309 -12.14 -17.89 -2.66
N ALA A 310 -13.13 -17.36 -1.94
CA ALA A 310 -13.91 -18.06 -0.92
C ALA A 310 -15.22 -18.58 -1.50
#